data_9dcb959036f6c3f53a6ec71ce478a63f
#
_entry.id   9dcb959036f6c3f53a6ec71ce478a63f
#
_cell.length_a   1.000
_cell.length_b   1.000
_cell.length_c   1.000
_cell.angle_alpha   90.00
_cell.angle_beta   90.00
_cell.angle_gamma   90.00
#
_symmetry.space_group_name_H-M   'P 1'
#
loop_
_entity.id
_entity.type
_entity.pdbx_description
1 polymer ?
#
loop_
_entity_poly.entity_id
_entity_poly.type
_entity_poly.pdbx_seq_one_letter_code
_entity_poly.pdbx_strand_id
1 'polypeptide(L)'
;MARRLAASGISGAEFLIGVNPGSTYGGAKRWLPERFAEAADRLAGQFNAKVLIVGARGEEPLAQSIAARIRAKTVVLSGKTSMRELMAAVKRCSVFLTNDTGPMHIAAAFGVPVVAVFGPTDWRTTAPFGAGHTIVRRPVDCAPCLLRECPIDHRCMERVTVEEVHQAAVVQLASRQASAGAGPAALPLEGVTVFLDRDGTTNRDTGYIKTPDELQIFPGAVEAVARLKRAGAKVVMVTNQSGVGRGLFSIETLAAIHARLRSVFEAGGAPFDGLYYCPHHPDDGCACRKPGTVMIERAVADLGLDLSRAYVVGDQRRDVDLARRIGAKGILMMTGPTSAQALEELGKRGVIPDYVATDLGQAVTWLFGDAEQPADRVSGQSSMQFDS
;
A
#
# COMPACT_ATOMS: atom_id res chain seq x y z
N MET A 1 -17.59 -17.09 12.64
CA MET A 1 -16.54 -17.91 11.97
C MET A 1 -15.50 -18.44 12.96
N ALA A 2 -14.88 -17.64 13.84
CA ALA A 2 -13.88 -18.15 14.78
C ALA A 2 -14.36 -19.34 15.62
N ARG A 3 -15.55 -19.27 16.23
CA ARG A 3 -16.16 -20.40 16.99
C ARG A 3 -16.36 -21.65 16.12
N ARG A 4 -16.74 -21.49 14.86
CA ARG A 4 -16.96 -22.62 13.93
C ARG A 4 -15.64 -23.30 13.55
N LEU A 5 -14.59 -22.50 13.28
CA LEU A 5 -13.25 -23.03 13.02
C LEU A 5 -12.69 -23.73 14.27
N ALA A 6 -12.86 -23.14 15.46
CA ALA A 6 -12.45 -23.74 16.71
C ALA A 6 -13.18 -25.08 16.98
N ALA A 7 -14.50 -25.15 16.74
CA ALA A 7 -15.27 -26.40 16.81
C ALA A 7 -14.79 -27.47 15.81
N SER A 8 -14.21 -27.05 14.69
CA SER A 8 -13.55 -27.91 13.69
C SER A 8 -12.08 -28.19 14.05
N GLY A 9 -11.60 -27.71 15.22
CA GLY A 9 -10.27 -27.92 15.73
C GLY A 9 -9.20 -27.05 15.06
N ILE A 10 -9.57 -25.87 14.52
CA ILE A 10 -8.65 -24.85 14.06
C ILE A 10 -8.59 -23.73 15.10
N SER A 11 -7.49 -23.66 15.85
CA SER A 11 -7.25 -22.63 16.86
C SER A 11 -6.68 -21.32 16.30
N GLY A 12 -6.54 -20.29 17.16
CA GLY A 12 -6.14 -18.93 16.76
C GLY A 12 -4.72 -18.78 16.21
N ALA A 13 -3.79 -19.60 16.67
CA ALA A 13 -2.35 -19.43 16.42
C ALA A 13 -1.77 -20.36 15.33
N GLU A 14 -2.59 -21.22 14.72
CA GLU A 14 -2.10 -22.21 13.78
C GLU A 14 -1.99 -21.67 12.37
N PHE A 15 -0.99 -22.17 11.61
CA PHE A 15 -0.91 -21.93 10.17
C PHE A 15 -2.11 -22.58 9.47
N LEU A 16 -2.74 -21.81 8.58
CA LEU A 16 -3.93 -22.24 7.86
C LEU A 16 -3.71 -21.99 6.34
N ILE A 17 -3.68 -23.06 5.57
CA ILE A 17 -3.59 -23.00 4.13
C ILE A 17 -5.01 -22.95 3.57
N GLY A 18 -5.38 -21.83 2.97
CA GLY A 18 -6.64 -21.70 2.24
C GLY A 18 -6.51 -22.28 0.84
N VAL A 19 -7.53 -23.00 0.40
CA VAL A 19 -7.63 -23.57 -0.97
C VAL A 19 -8.99 -23.23 -1.57
N ASN A 20 -9.00 -22.59 -2.74
CA ASN A 20 -10.20 -22.38 -3.55
C ASN A 20 -10.01 -23.02 -4.92
N PRO A 21 -10.37 -24.29 -5.09
CA PRO A 21 -10.11 -25.05 -6.30
C PRO A 21 -11.16 -24.83 -7.39
N GLY A 22 -12.28 -24.22 -7.02
CA GLY A 22 -13.41 -24.02 -7.92
C GLY A 22 -13.26 -22.86 -8.88
N SER A 23 -14.22 -22.74 -9.78
CA SER A 23 -14.43 -21.56 -10.62
C SER A 23 -15.89 -21.58 -11.13
N THR A 24 -16.63 -20.53 -10.80
CA THR A 24 -18.01 -20.35 -11.31
C THR A 24 -18.03 -19.92 -12.78
N TYR A 25 -16.92 -19.44 -13.31
CA TYR A 25 -16.80 -19.06 -14.71
C TYR A 25 -16.85 -20.26 -15.64
N GLY A 26 -16.16 -21.35 -15.29
CA GLY A 26 -16.10 -22.58 -16.10
C GLY A 26 -14.89 -23.45 -15.76
N GLY A 27 -14.86 -24.66 -16.35
CA GLY A 27 -13.81 -25.66 -16.12
C GLY A 27 -12.43 -25.22 -16.60
N ALA A 28 -12.37 -24.41 -17.66
CA ALA A 28 -11.11 -23.97 -18.24
C ALA A 28 -10.20 -23.19 -17.26
N LYS A 29 -10.75 -22.52 -16.22
CA LYS A 29 -10.01 -21.82 -15.19
C LYS A 29 -9.55 -22.72 -14.03
N ARG A 30 -9.95 -23.98 -13.97
CA ARG A 30 -9.65 -24.86 -12.85
C ARG A 30 -8.32 -25.54 -13.04
N TRP A 31 -7.40 -25.32 -12.11
CA TRP A 31 -6.21 -26.16 -12.01
C TRP A 31 -6.60 -27.55 -11.50
N LEU A 32 -5.76 -28.52 -11.72
CA LEU A 32 -6.08 -29.92 -11.48
C LEU A 32 -6.32 -30.21 -10.00
N PRO A 33 -7.44 -30.86 -9.63
CA PRO A 33 -7.79 -31.11 -8.21
C PRO A 33 -6.72 -31.87 -7.44
N GLU A 34 -6.13 -32.90 -8.06
CA GLU A 34 -5.05 -33.70 -7.48
C GLU A 34 -3.80 -32.86 -7.18
N ARG A 35 -3.50 -31.85 -8.01
CA ARG A 35 -2.38 -30.96 -7.81
C ARG A 35 -2.62 -29.94 -6.70
N PHE A 36 -3.86 -29.43 -6.57
CA PHE A 36 -4.24 -28.64 -5.39
C PHE A 36 -4.07 -29.44 -4.11
N ALA A 37 -4.52 -30.71 -4.10
CA ALA A 37 -4.40 -31.58 -2.93
C ALA A 37 -2.93 -31.80 -2.57
N GLU A 38 -2.10 -32.15 -3.55
CA GLU A 38 -0.67 -32.41 -3.35
C GLU A 38 0.08 -31.17 -2.88
N ALA A 39 -0.16 -29.99 -3.50
CA ALA A 39 0.48 -28.75 -3.07
C ALA A 39 0.08 -28.37 -1.63
N ALA A 40 -1.21 -28.49 -1.30
CA ALA A 40 -1.71 -28.19 0.04
C ALA A 40 -1.17 -29.20 1.09
N ASP A 41 -1.11 -30.47 0.77
CA ASP A 41 -0.61 -31.51 1.69
C ASP A 41 0.89 -31.35 1.96
N ARG A 42 1.71 -31.07 0.93
CA ARG A 42 3.14 -30.76 1.09
C ARG A 42 3.38 -29.54 1.97
N LEU A 43 2.65 -28.46 1.72
CA LEU A 43 2.73 -27.25 2.55
C LEU A 43 2.30 -27.50 3.98
N ALA A 44 1.20 -28.25 4.18
CA ALA A 44 0.71 -28.59 5.51
C ALA A 44 1.73 -29.42 6.30
N GLY A 45 2.39 -30.39 5.67
CA GLY A 45 3.47 -31.13 6.27
C GLY A 45 4.70 -30.31 6.63
N GLN A 46 5.13 -29.43 5.72
CA GLN A 46 6.32 -28.58 5.89
C GLN A 46 6.13 -27.53 7.02
N PHE A 47 4.94 -26.93 7.12
CA PHE A 47 4.67 -25.84 8.04
C PHE A 47 3.83 -26.26 9.27
N ASN A 48 3.57 -27.53 9.46
CA ASN A 48 2.65 -28.07 10.49
C ASN A 48 1.30 -27.32 10.46
N ALA A 49 0.76 -27.13 9.26
CA ALA A 49 -0.42 -26.34 9.00
C ALA A 49 -1.68 -27.21 8.85
N LYS A 50 -2.84 -26.57 8.99
CA LYS A 50 -4.14 -27.15 8.64
C LYS A 50 -4.61 -26.59 7.29
N VAL A 51 -5.54 -27.29 6.65
CA VAL A 51 -6.07 -26.91 5.35
C VAL A 51 -7.53 -26.49 5.47
N LEU A 52 -7.89 -25.42 4.81
CA LEU A 52 -9.25 -24.89 4.72
C LEU A 52 -9.65 -24.80 3.24
N ILE A 53 -10.64 -25.59 2.84
CA ILE A 53 -11.15 -25.56 1.46
C ILE A 53 -12.45 -24.76 1.42
N VAL A 54 -12.47 -23.74 0.57
CA VAL A 54 -13.63 -22.87 0.34
C VAL A 54 -14.11 -23.00 -1.10
N GLY A 55 -15.34 -22.59 -1.36
CA GLY A 55 -15.94 -22.64 -2.69
C GLY A 55 -17.45 -22.41 -2.65
N ALA A 56 -18.06 -22.32 -3.82
CA ALA A 56 -19.51 -22.23 -3.99
C ALA A 56 -20.22 -23.54 -3.62
N ARG A 57 -21.55 -23.49 -3.46
CA ARG A 57 -22.36 -24.67 -3.11
C ARG A 57 -22.21 -25.83 -4.11
N GLY A 58 -22.16 -25.54 -5.41
CA GLY A 58 -21.98 -26.55 -6.44
C GLY A 58 -20.58 -27.17 -6.52
N GLU A 59 -19.61 -26.66 -5.73
CA GLU A 59 -18.22 -27.11 -5.72
C GLU A 59 -17.90 -28.01 -4.51
N GLU A 60 -18.91 -28.35 -3.70
CA GLU A 60 -18.69 -29.24 -2.53
C GLU A 60 -18.13 -30.62 -2.91
N PRO A 61 -18.59 -31.33 -3.97
CA PRO A 61 -18.00 -32.61 -4.37
C PRO A 61 -16.51 -32.49 -4.74
N LEU A 62 -16.16 -31.42 -5.47
CA LEU A 62 -14.77 -31.13 -5.80
C LEU A 62 -13.91 -30.90 -4.54
N ALA A 63 -14.40 -30.09 -3.61
CA ALA A 63 -13.72 -29.82 -2.36
C ALA A 63 -13.52 -31.06 -1.51
N GLN A 64 -14.51 -31.95 -1.44
CA GLN A 64 -14.42 -33.24 -0.73
C GLN A 64 -13.42 -34.18 -1.39
N SER A 65 -13.38 -34.27 -2.72
CA SER A 65 -12.41 -35.10 -3.44
C SER A 65 -10.98 -34.66 -3.21
N ILE A 66 -10.73 -33.35 -3.06
CA ILE A 66 -9.43 -32.79 -2.72
C ILE A 66 -9.10 -33.10 -1.25
N ALA A 67 -10.05 -32.85 -0.33
CA ALA A 67 -9.85 -33.11 1.09
C ALA A 67 -9.49 -34.57 1.37
N ALA A 68 -10.10 -35.52 0.66
CA ALA A 68 -9.82 -36.95 0.80
C ALA A 68 -8.38 -37.36 0.43
N ARG A 69 -7.65 -36.51 -0.33
CA ARG A 69 -6.27 -36.74 -0.75
C ARG A 69 -5.24 -36.07 0.16
N ILE A 70 -5.68 -35.21 1.10
CA ILE A 70 -4.82 -34.47 2.02
C ILE A 70 -4.75 -35.23 3.34
N ARG A 71 -3.54 -35.54 3.81
CA ARG A 71 -3.30 -36.21 5.09
C ARG A 71 -3.46 -35.27 6.28
N ALA A 72 -3.13 -34.01 6.08
CA ALA A 72 -3.25 -32.97 7.10
C ALA A 72 -4.73 -32.73 7.47
N LYS A 73 -4.95 -32.22 8.68
CA LYS A 73 -6.31 -31.85 9.10
C LYS A 73 -6.94 -30.82 8.18
N THR A 74 -8.01 -31.23 7.52
CA THR A 74 -8.69 -30.42 6.49
C THR A 74 -10.12 -30.14 6.90
N VAL A 75 -10.54 -28.87 6.74
CA VAL A 75 -11.92 -28.41 6.94
C VAL A 75 -12.51 -27.93 5.63
N VAL A 76 -13.65 -28.50 5.22
CA VAL A 76 -14.37 -28.12 3.99
C VAL A 76 -15.53 -27.21 4.33
N LEU A 77 -15.46 -25.97 3.88
CA LEU A 77 -16.49 -24.94 4.01
C LEU A 77 -17.20 -24.61 2.68
N SER A 78 -16.86 -25.27 1.57
CA SER A 78 -17.52 -25.07 0.28
C SER A 78 -19.02 -25.25 0.39
N GLY A 79 -19.79 -24.27 -0.10
CA GLY A 79 -21.25 -24.24 0.00
C GLY A 79 -21.85 -24.03 1.39
N LYS A 80 -21.03 -23.88 2.41
CA LYS A 80 -21.46 -23.84 3.83
C LYS A 80 -21.26 -22.47 4.48
N THR A 81 -20.94 -21.44 3.73
CA THR A 81 -20.68 -20.09 4.24
C THR A 81 -21.52 -19.04 3.56
N SER A 82 -21.97 -18.06 4.31
CA SER A 82 -22.36 -16.76 3.78
C SER A 82 -21.11 -16.00 3.31
N MET A 83 -21.29 -14.93 2.54
CA MET A 83 -20.18 -14.09 2.07
C MET A 83 -19.35 -13.54 3.25
N ARG A 84 -19.99 -13.06 4.31
CA ARG A 84 -19.29 -12.56 5.52
C ARG A 84 -18.49 -13.65 6.23
N GLU A 85 -19.01 -14.86 6.27
CA GLU A 85 -18.31 -16.01 6.86
C GLU A 85 -17.13 -16.45 5.98
N LEU A 86 -17.29 -16.43 4.65
CA LEU A 86 -16.20 -16.68 3.71
C LEU A 86 -15.06 -15.65 3.92
N MET A 87 -15.39 -14.36 3.94
CA MET A 87 -14.43 -13.29 4.19
C MET A 87 -13.67 -13.50 5.51
N ALA A 88 -14.38 -13.82 6.59
CA ALA A 88 -13.78 -14.10 7.89
C ALA A 88 -12.93 -15.38 7.90
N ALA A 89 -13.27 -16.39 7.12
CA ALA A 89 -12.49 -17.61 6.97
C ALA A 89 -11.21 -17.36 6.17
N VAL A 90 -11.31 -16.68 5.03
CA VAL A 90 -10.18 -16.32 4.17
C VAL A 90 -9.17 -15.44 4.91
N LYS A 91 -9.64 -14.44 5.67
CA LYS A 91 -8.76 -13.56 6.49
C LYS A 91 -7.89 -14.35 7.49
N ARG A 92 -8.29 -15.55 7.88
CA ARG A 92 -7.55 -16.41 8.81
C ARG A 92 -6.43 -17.21 8.13
N CYS A 93 -6.42 -17.30 6.80
CA CYS A 93 -5.42 -18.07 6.08
C CYS A 93 -4.04 -17.41 6.14
N SER A 94 -3.02 -18.24 6.25
CA SER A 94 -1.62 -17.82 6.19
C SER A 94 -1.14 -17.64 4.75
N VAL A 95 -1.67 -18.46 3.84
CA VAL A 95 -1.53 -18.38 2.38
C VAL A 95 -2.83 -18.88 1.74
N PHE A 96 -3.13 -18.41 0.55
CA PHE A 96 -4.35 -18.76 -0.17
C PHE A 96 -4.03 -19.26 -1.59
N LEU A 97 -4.19 -20.56 -1.82
CA LEU A 97 -4.03 -21.20 -3.12
C LEU A 97 -5.34 -21.15 -3.90
N THR A 98 -5.34 -20.63 -5.10
CA THR A 98 -6.59 -20.41 -5.82
C THR A 98 -6.40 -20.39 -7.35
N ASN A 99 -7.50 -20.50 -8.07
CA ASN A 99 -7.59 -20.08 -9.47
C ASN A 99 -7.93 -18.58 -9.56
N ASP A 100 -7.99 -18.03 -10.77
CA ASP A 100 -8.51 -16.69 -11.05
C ASP A 100 -10.02 -16.61 -10.75
N THR A 101 -10.37 -16.22 -9.51
CA THR A 101 -11.77 -16.24 -9.02
C THR A 101 -12.03 -15.15 -7.97
N GLY A 102 -13.30 -14.91 -7.64
CA GLY A 102 -13.69 -13.91 -6.62
C GLY A 102 -13.00 -14.05 -5.26
N PRO A 103 -12.89 -15.26 -4.66
CA PRO A 103 -12.16 -15.46 -3.41
C PRO A 103 -10.68 -15.06 -3.43
N MET A 104 -10.01 -15.08 -4.58
CA MET A 104 -8.67 -14.54 -4.79
C MET A 104 -8.60 -13.05 -4.41
N HIS A 105 -9.53 -12.26 -4.91
CA HIS A 105 -9.61 -10.83 -4.62
C HIS A 105 -9.97 -10.54 -3.16
N ILE A 106 -10.81 -11.39 -2.55
CA ILE A 106 -11.12 -11.31 -1.12
C ILE A 106 -9.85 -11.53 -0.28
N ALA A 107 -9.06 -12.55 -0.61
CA ALA A 107 -7.80 -12.82 0.08
C ALA A 107 -6.82 -11.65 -0.06
N ALA A 108 -6.66 -11.13 -1.26
CA ALA A 108 -5.82 -9.97 -1.53
C ALA A 108 -6.26 -8.73 -0.74
N ALA A 109 -7.56 -8.43 -0.71
CA ALA A 109 -8.11 -7.29 0.03
C ALA A 109 -7.87 -7.36 1.55
N PHE A 110 -7.70 -8.58 2.12
CA PHE A 110 -7.33 -8.78 3.52
C PHE A 110 -5.81 -8.90 3.74
N GLY A 111 -4.98 -8.67 2.73
CA GLY A 111 -3.53 -8.83 2.84
C GLY A 111 -3.09 -10.28 3.08
N VAL A 112 -3.93 -11.26 2.74
CA VAL A 112 -3.55 -12.67 2.78
C VAL A 112 -2.73 -12.96 1.52
N PRO A 113 -1.49 -13.49 1.65
CA PRO A 113 -0.69 -13.88 0.50
C PRO A 113 -1.44 -14.85 -0.40
N VAL A 114 -1.51 -14.54 -1.69
CA VAL A 114 -2.20 -15.34 -2.68
C VAL A 114 -1.19 -16.00 -3.61
N VAL A 115 -1.37 -17.28 -3.86
CA VAL A 115 -0.76 -17.99 -4.98
C VAL A 115 -1.87 -18.38 -5.93
N ALA A 116 -1.95 -17.70 -7.06
CA ALA A 116 -3.04 -17.86 -8.03
C ALA A 116 -2.55 -18.53 -9.31
N VAL A 117 -3.23 -19.62 -9.70
CA VAL A 117 -2.96 -20.31 -10.96
C VAL A 117 -3.79 -19.68 -12.07
N PHE A 118 -3.11 -19.21 -13.12
CA PHE A 118 -3.71 -18.57 -14.27
C PHE A 118 -3.47 -19.39 -15.55
N GLY A 119 -4.52 -19.51 -16.35
CA GLY A 119 -4.46 -20.20 -17.65
C GLY A 119 -5.17 -19.41 -18.75
N PRO A 120 -6.50 -19.57 -18.90
CA PRO A 120 -7.25 -19.04 -20.06
C PRO A 120 -7.53 -17.54 -19.98
N THR A 121 -7.26 -16.88 -18.86
CA THR A 121 -7.57 -15.46 -18.64
C THR A 121 -6.33 -14.57 -18.70
N ASP A 122 -6.56 -13.28 -18.99
CA ASP A 122 -5.47 -12.29 -18.99
C ASP A 122 -5.18 -11.84 -17.55
N TRP A 123 -4.08 -12.31 -17.01
CA TRP A 123 -3.62 -11.98 -15.67
C TRP A 123 -3.36 -10.48 -15.47
N ARG A 124 -3.08 -9.72 -16.54
CA ARG A 124 -2.85 -8.27 -16.45
C ARG A 124 -4.10 -7.51 -16.04
N THR A 125 -5.28 -8.07 -16.34
CA THR A 125 -6.58 -7.44 -16.06
C THR A 125 -7.25 -7.96 -14.79
N THR A 126 -6.95 -9.22 -14.39
CA THR A 126 -7.65 -9.89 -13.29
C THR A 126 -6.73 -10.37 -12.16
N ALA A 127 -5.45 -9.98 -12.17
CA ALA A 127 -4.53 -10.29 -11.08
C ALA A 127 -5.03 -9.79 -9.70
N PRO A 128 -4.66 -10.47 -8.59
CA PRO A 128 -4.94 -9.98 -7.26
C PRO A 128 -4.29 -8.61 -7.06
N PHE A 129 -5.04 -7.68 -6.49
CA PHE A 129 -4.57 -6.31 -6.28
C PHE A 129 -3.61 -6.23 -5.06
N GLY A 130 -2.52 -5.48 -5.22
CA GLY A 130 -1.54 -5.23 -4.16
C GLY A 130 -0.24 -6.03 -4.33
N ALA A 131 0.71 -5.80 -3.41
CA ALA A 131 1.97 -6.54 -3.35
C ALA A 131 1.83 -7.82 -2.50
N GLY A 132 2.78 -8.75 -2.62
CA GLY A 132 2.80 -9.97 -1.80
C GLY A 132 1.91 -11.09 -2.34
N HIS A 133 1.60 -11.07 -3.64
CA HIS A 133 0.87 -12.14 -4.32
C HIS A 133 1.72 -12.73 -5.46
N THR A 134 1.56 -14.01 -5.70
CA THR A 134 2.29 -14.71 -6.78
C THR A 134 1.31 -15.30 -7.79
N ILE A 135 1.53 -14.98 -9.06
CA ILE A 135 0.81 -15.59 -10.19
C ILE A 135 1.66 -16.69 -10.77
N VAL A 136 1.14 -17.91 -10.76
CA VAL A 136 1.76 -19.07 -11.39
C VAL A 136 1.04 -19.37 -12.69
N ARG A 137 1.76 -19.30 -13.80
CA ARG A 137 1.22 -19.54 -15.15
C ARG A 137 2.30 -20.06 -16.10
N ARG A 138 1.88 -20.78 -17.12
CA ARG A 138 2.73 -21.18 -18.23
C ARG A 138 2.22 -20.55 -19.53
N PRO A 139 3.05 -19.82 -20.27
CA PRO A 139 2.69 -19.30 -21.58
C PRO A 139 2.38 -20.45 -22.54
N VAL A 140 1.26 -20.33 -23.25
CA VAL A 140 0.86 -21.23 -24.32
C VAL A 140 0.23 -20.41 -25.44
N ASP A 141 0.29 -20.88 -26.68
CA ASP A 141 -0.13 -20.13 -27.87
C ASP A 141 -1.61 -19.78 -27.87
N CYS A 142 -2.44 -20.62 -27.20
CA CYS A 142 -3.88 -20.40 -27.10
C CYS A 142 -4.34 -19.53 -25.93
N ALA A 143 -3.45 -19.06 -25.06
CA ALA A 143 -3.82 -18.24 -23.90
C ALA A 143 -3.32 -16.79 -24.06
N PRO A 144 -4.18 -15.78 -23.70
CA PRO A 144 -5.50 -15.89 -23.09
C PRO A 144 -6.61 -16.17 -24.11
N CYS A 145 -7.36 -17.25 -23.96
CA CYS A 145 -8.48 -17.61 -24.85
C CYS A 145 -9.84 -17.16 -24.32
N LEU A 146 -9.97 -16.87 -23.03
CA LEU A 146 -11.20 -16.44 -22.36
C LEU A 146 -12.37 -17.43 -22.50
N LEU A 147 -12.12 -18.70 -22.77
CA LEU A 147 -13.14 -19.73 -22.90
C LEU A 147 -13.56 -20.29 -21.54
N ARG A 148 -14.82 -20.67 -21.41
CA ARG A 148 -15.34 -21.31 -20.18
C ARG A 148 -14.93 -22.77 -20.06
N GLU A 149 -14.88 -23.46 -21.18
CA GLU A 149 -14.42 -24.85 -21.29
C GLU A 149 -13.28 -24.93 -22.32
N CYS A 150 -12.29 -25.73 -22.04
CA CYS A 150 -11.18 -25.92 -22.97
C CYS A 150 -11.55 -26.95 -24.04
N PRO A 151 -11.53 -26.57 -25.33
CA PRO A 151 -11.87 -27.48 -26.41
C PRO A 151 -10.72 -28.39 -26.84
N ILE A 152 -9.54 -28.26 -26.25
CA ILE A 152 -8.32 -29.03 -26.61
C ILE A 152 -7.82 -29.84 -25.40
N ASP A 153 -6.66 -29.57 -24.90
CA ASP A 153 -5.94 -30.40 -23.92
C ASP A 153 -5.67 -29.70 -22.59
N HIS A 154 -6.27 -28.55 -22.35
CA HIS A 154 -6.11 -27.77 -21.11
C HIS A 154 -4.64 -27.43 -20.72
N ARG A 155 -3.75 -27.40 -21.72
CA ARG A 155 -2.29 -27.28 -21.56
C ARG A 155 -1.82 -26.08 -20.72
N CYS A 156 -2.58 -24.99 -20.70
CA CYS A 156 -2.26 -23.80 -19.90
C CYS A 156 -2.32 -24.09 -18.39
N MET A 157 -3.19 -25.02 -17.97
CA MET A 157 -3.29 -25.50 -16.59
C MET A 157 -2.44 -26.76 -16.37
N GLU A 158 -2.42 -27.67 -17.33
CA GLU A 158 -1.63 -28.91 -17.30
C GLU A 158 -0.13 -28.66 -17.13
N ARG A 159 0.41 -27.61 -17.73
CA ARG A 159 1.84 -27.27 -17.65
C ARG A 159 2.26 -26.60 -16.36
N VAL A 160 1.32 -26.10 -15.54
CA VAL A 160 1.62 -25.60 -14.19
C VAL A 160 1.81 -26.77 -13.25
N THR A 161 3.01 -26.89 -12.70
CA THR A 161 3.39 -28.02 -11.85
C THR A 161 3.07 -27.76 -10.38
N VAL A 162 2.97 -28.84 -9.60
CA VAL A 162 2.83 -28.77 -8.12
C VAL A 162 4.02 -28.06 -7.51
N GLU A 163 5.22 -28.32 -7.99
CA GLU A 163 6.45 -27.72 -7.48
C GLU A 163 6.45 -26.19 -7.59
N GLU A 164 5.99 -25.64 -8.73
CA GLU A 164 5.90 -24.19 -8.91
C GLU A 164 4.93 -23.52 -7.93
N VAL A 165 3.77 -24.13 -7.72
CA VAL A 165 2.75 -23.61 -6.79
C VAL A 165 3.22 -23.78 -5.35
N HIS A 166 3.82 -24.92 -5.02
CA HIS A 166 4.39 -25.19 -3.70
C HIS A 166 5.50 -24.18 -3.38
N GLN A 167 6.48 -24.00 -4.26
CA GLN A 167 7.60 -23.09 -4.06
C GLN A 167 7.14 -21.63 -3.94
N ALA A 168 6.18 -21.20 -4.77
CA ALA A 168 5.57 -19.89 -4.66
C ALA A 168 4.93 -19.68 -3.27
N ALA A 169 4.24 -20.68 -2.74
CA ALA A 169 3.62 -20.61 -1.42
C ALA A 169 4.66 -20.65 -0.29
N VAL A 170 5.74 -21.42 -0.42
CA VAL A 170 6.85 -21.45 0.54
C VAL A 170 7.49 -20.08 0.68
N VAL A 171 7.77 -19.40 -0.43
CA VAL A 171 8.31 -18.03 -0.41
C VAL A 171 7.39 -17.08 0.33
N GLN A 172 6.08 -17.13 0.07
CA GLN A 172 5.09 -16.30 0.75
C GLN A 172 4.99 -16.61 2.25
N LEU A 173 5.01 -17.88 2.63
CA LEU A 173 4.95 -18.30 4.03
C LEU A 173 6.24 -17.99 4.79
N ALA A 174 7.41 -18.18 4.18
CA ALA A 174 8.71 -17.86 4.77
C ALA A 174 8.84 -16.35 5.05
N SER A 175 8.41 -15.51 4.11
CA SER A 175 8.36 -14.06 4.30
C SER A 175 7.47 -13.68 5.49
N ARG A 176 6.35 -14.39 5.68
CA ARG A 176 5.43 -14.17 6.80
C ARG A 176 5.95 -14.76 8.13
N GLN A 177 6.71 -15.85 8.11
CA GLN A 177 7.35 -16.40 9.31
C GLN A 177 8.49 -15.50 9.79
N ALA A 178 9.30 -14.97 8.88
CA ALA A 178 10.32 -13.98 9.21
C ALA A 178 9.67 -12.73 9.86
N SER A 179 8.47 -12.35 9.41
CA SER A 179 7.68 -11.26 9.99
C SER A 179 6.98 -11.65 11.31
N ALA A 180 6.67 -12.92 11.57
CA ALA A 180 5.96 -13.40 12.77
C ALA A 180 6.89 -13.65 13.97
N GLY A 181 8.18 -13.86 13.73
CA GLY A 181 9.21 -13.96 14.78
C GLY A 181 9.72 -12.60 15.27
N ALA A 182 9.55 -11.56 14.50
CA ALA A 182 9.55 -10.18 14.96
C ALA A 182 8.11 -9.89 15.45
N GLY A 183 7.92 -9.29 16.63
CA GLY A 183 6.60 -8.79 17.08
C GLY A 183 5.85 -8.08 15.93
N PRO A 184 4.65 -7.53 16.07
CA PRO A 184 3.89 -7.00 14.94
C PRO A 184 4.86 -6.22 14.06
N ALA A 185 5.07 -6.69 12.81
CA ALA A 185 6.08 -6.11 11.94
C ALA A 185 5.79 -4.62 11.83
N ALA A 186 6.75 -3.80 12.24
CA ALA A 186 6.66 -2.36 12.10
C ALA A 186 6.26 -2.07 10.64
N LEU A 187 5.23 -1.26 10.45
CA LEU A 187 4.82 -0.89 9.10
C LEU A 187 6.03 -0.22 8.41
N PRO A 188 6.23 -0.39 7.10
CA PRO A 188 7.44 0.07 6.40
C PRO A 188 7.82 1.53 6.69
N LEU A 189 6.81 2.37 6.93
CA LEU A 189 6.96 3.79 7.27
C LEU A 189 6.51 4.12 8.70
N GLU A 190 6.45 3.14 9.61
CA GLU A 190 6.21 3.41 11.03
C GLU A 190 7.33 4.27 11.59
N GLY A 191 6.97 5.32 12.33
CA GLY A 191 7.91 6.35 12.81
C GLY A 191 8.37 7.34 11.75
N VAL A 192 7.89 7.26 10.50
CA VAL A 192 8.13 8.27 9.46
C VAL A 192 7.07 9.35 9.53
N THR A 193 7.51 10.62 9.46
CA THR A 193 6.63 11.79 9.36
C THR A 193 6.79 12.47 8.00
N VAL A 194 5.69 12.71 7.31
CA VAL A 194 5.67 13.40 6.01
C VAL A 194 4.86 14.69 6.14
N PHE A 195 5.55 15.82 6.00
CA PHE A 195 4.91 17.13 5.94
C PHE A 195 4.63 17.46 4.47
N LEU A 196 3.37 17.74 4.14
CA LEU A 196 2.94 18.09 2.79
C LEU A 196 2.53 19.55 2.72
N ASP A 197 2.99 20.28 1.72
CA ASP A 197 2.34 21.54 1.34
C ASP A 197 0.99 21.23 0.68
N ARG A 198 0.12 22.24 0.60
CA ARG A 198 -1.20 22.15 -0.01
C ARG A 198 -1.16 22.49 -1.50
N ASP A 199 -0.97 23.77 -1.79
CA ASP A 199 -1.05 24.33 -3.13
C ASP A 199 0.22 23.98 -3.94
N GLY A 200 0.05 23.52 -5.15
CA GLY A 200 1.17 23.02 -5.96
C GLY A 200 1.69 21.63 -5.56
N THR A 201 1.15 21.01 -4.52
CA THR A 201 1.58 19.69 -4.01
C THR A 201 0.44 18.67 -3.96
N THR A 202 -0.63 18.95 -3.21
CA THR A 202 -1.82 18.09 -3.15
C THR A 202 -2.92 18.53 -4.10
N ASN A 203 -2.98 19.82 -4.41
CA ASN A 203 -3.91 20.44 -5.35
C ASN A 203 -3.22 21.47 -6.24
N ARG A 204 -3.87 21.82 -7.33
CA ARG A 204 -3.37 22.84 -8.23
C ARG A 204 -3.23 24.18 -7.48
N ASP A 205 -2.10 24.85 -7.69
CA ASP A 205 -1.91 26.24 -7.28
C ASP A 205 -2.48 27.14 -8.40
N THR A 206 -3.61 27.76 -8.11
CA THR A 206 -4.27 28.75 -8.99
C THR A 206 -4.08 30.18 -8.47
N GLY A 207 -3.13 30.38 -7.56
CA GLY A 207 -2.92 31.60 -6.81
C GLY A 207 -3.67 31.59 -5.47
N TYR A 208 -4.87 32.13 -5.42
CA TYR A 208 -5.68 32.13 -4.20
C TYR A 208 -7.00 31.39 -4.43
N ILE A 209 -7.16 30.25 -3.77
CA ILE A 209 -8.42 29.51 -3.69
C ILE A 209 -9.34 30.26 -2.73
N LYS A 210 -10.45 30.77 -3.22
CA LYS A 210 -11.37 31.62 -2.45
C LYS A 210 -12.66 30.92 -2.03
N THR A 211 -12.95 29.77 -2.61
CA THR A 211 -14.12 28.94 -2.28
C THR A 211 -13.74 27.45 -2.25
N PRO A 212 -14.49 26.61 -1.52
CA PRO A 212 -14.25 25.15 -1.55
C PRO A 212 -14.36 24.51 -2.94
N ASP A 213 -15.17 25.09 -3.83
CA ASP A 213 -15.40 24.53 -5.18
C ASP A 213 -14.25 24.80 -6.14
N GLU A 214 -13.42 25.80 -5.88
CA GLU A 214 -12.20 26.10 -6.63
C GLU A 214 -11.07 25.09 -6.35
N LEU A 215 -11.21 24.24 -5.32
CA LEU A 215 -10.19 23.28 -4.93
C LEU A 215 -10.08 22.14 -5.97
N GLN A 216 -8.95 22.07 -6.67
CA GLN A 216 -8.66 21.08 -7.70
C GLN A 216 -7.55 20.14 -7.22
N ILE A 217 -7.93 18.98 -6.67
CA ILE A 217 -6.97 17.96 -6.24
C ILE A 217 -6.24 17.38 -7.46
N PHE A 218 -4.93 17.17 -7.35
CA PHE A 218 -4.15 16.53 -8.42
C PHE A 218 -4.56 15.07 -8.60
N PRO A 219 -4.61 14.57 -9.85
CA PRO A 219 -4.78 13.15 -10.10
C PRO A 219 -3.72 12.33 -9.33
N GLY A 220 -4.15 11.28 -8.65
CA GLY A 220 -3.25 10.41 -7.88
C GLY A 220 -2.81 10.92 -6.51
N ALA A 221 -3.08 12.18 -6.14
CA ALA A 221 -2.66 12.73 -4.84
C ALA A 221 -3.31 11.98 -3.65
N VAL A 222 -4.60 11.69 -3.74
CA VAL A 222 -5.32 10.92 -2.71
C VAL A 222 -4.71 9.53 -2.55
N GLU A 223 -4.46 8.82 -3.65
CA GLU A 223 -3.86 7.48 -3.62
C GLU A 223 -2.42 7.52 -3.08
N ALA A 224 -1.63 8.51 -3.42
CA ALA A 224 -0.27 8.69 -2.91
C ALA A 224 -0.28 8.83 -1.36
N VAL A 225 -1.16 9.67 -0.81
CA VAL A 225 -1.32 9.81 0.64
C VAL A 225 -1.87 8.55 1.28
N ALA A 226 -2.84 7.87 0.64
CA ALA A 226 -3.36 6.60 1.13
C ALA A 226 -2.26 5.52 1.22
N ARG A 227 -1.32 5.48 0.27
CA ARG A 227 -0.14 4.60 0.33
C ARG A 227 0.73 4.88 1.55
N LEU A 228 1.03 6.15 1.84
CA LEU A 228 1.77 6.56 3.03
C LEU A 228 1.05 6.11 4.31
N LYS A 229 -0.27 6.35 4.39
CA LYS A 229 -1.07 5.99 5.56
C LYS A 229 -1.13 4.47 5.78
N ARG A 230 -1.33 3.68 4.73
CA ARG A 230 -1.29 2.21 4.81
C ARG A 230 0.07 1.66 5.26
N ALA A 231 1.14 2.37 4.95
CA ALA A 231 2.50 2.03 5.37
C ALA A 231 2.87 2.51 6.79
N GLY A 232 1.96 3.17 7.50
CA GLY A 232 2.14 3.61 8.88
C GLY A 232 2.73 5.01 9.05
N ALA A 233 2.95 5.76 7.96
CA ALA A 233 3.45 7.12 8.06
C ALA A 233 2.44 8.06 8.73
N LYS A 234 2.96 9.03 9.50
CA LYS A 234 2.22 10.22 9.88
C LYS A 234 2.25 11.23 8.74
N VAL A 235 1.09 11.70 8.30
CA VAL A 235 0.99 12.66 7.21
C VAL A 235 0.34 13.95 7.72
N VAL A 236 1.10 15.02 7.68
CA VAL A 236 0.71 16.33 8.25
C VAL A 236 0.78 17.39 7.15
N MET A 237 -0.31 18.12 6.98
CA MET A 237 -0.33 19.24 6.03
C MET A 237 0.19 20.52 6.72
N VAL A 238 1.11 21.23 6.03
CA VAL A 238 1.69 22.50 6.50
C VAL A 238 1.71 23.51 5.36
N THR A 239 0.88 24.57 5.45
CA THR A 239 0.65 25.47 4.31
C THR A 239 0.64 26.94 4.68
N ASN A 240 1.16 27.77 3.77
CA ASN A 240 1.11 29.23 3.89
C ASN A 240 -0.15 29.79 3.20
N GLN A 241 -1.06 30.37 3.95
CA GLN A 241 -2.37 30.83 3.47
C GLN A 241 -2.52 32.35 3.65
N SER A 242 -1.66 33.10 2.99
CA SER A 242 -1.63 34.57 3.13
C SER A 242 -2.84 35.31 2.56
N GLY A 243 -3.73 34.63 1.84
CA GLY A 243 -4.97 35.23 1.35
C GLY A 243 -5.84 35.80 2.48
N VAL A 244 -5.80 35.19 3.69
CA VAL A 244 -6.46 35.70 4.88
C VAL A 244 -5.83 37.03 5.32
N GLY A 245 -4.52 37.08 5.53
CA GLY A 245 -3.80 38.29 5.93
C GLY A 245 -3.86 39.41 4.88
N ARG A 246 -4.08 39.06 3.61
CA ARG A 246 -4.33 40.02 2.52
C ARG A 246 -5.78 40.47 2.40
N GLY A 247 -6.70 39.96 3.23
CA GLY A 247 -8.11 40.27 3.17
C GLY A 247 -8.83 39.74 1.91
N LEU A 248 -8.28 38.75 1.20
CA LEU A 248 -8.89 38.20 0.00
C LEU A 248 -10.04 37.25 0.29
N PHE A 249 -10.03 36.61 1.45
CA PHE A 249 -11.09 35.77 2.01
C PHE A 249 -10.92 35.64 3.52
N SER A 250 -12.02 35.25 4.19
CA SER A 250 -12.07 35.17 5.67
C SER A 250 -11.42 33.84 6.18
N ILE A 251 -11.18 33.80 7.49
CA ILE A 251 -10.67 32.57 8.14
C ILE A 251 -11.71 31.44 8.10
N GLU A 252 -13.01 31.79 8.14
CA GLU A 252 -14.11 30.82 8.01
C GLU A 252 -14.12 30.21 6.60
N THR A 253 -13.87 31.03 5.57
CA THR A 253 -13.71 30.54 4.19
C THR A 253 -12.53 29.58 4.07
N LEU A 254 -11.38 29.92 4.67
CA LEU A 254 -10.23 29.01 4.71
C LEU A 254 -10.58 27.69 5.41
N ALA A 255 -11.30 27.76 6.54
CA ALA A 255 -11.75 26.57 7.27
C ALA A 255 -12.67 25.69 6.41
N ALA A 256 -13.58 26.27 5.62
CA ALA A 256 -14.45 25.56 4.70
C ALA A 256 -13.64 24.86 3.57
N ILE A 257 -12.63 25.54 3.00
CA ILE A 257 -11.71 24.95 2.00
C ILE A 257 -10.96 23.77 2.60
N HIS A 258 -10.42 23.90 3.81
CA HIS A 258 -9.72 22.83 4.51
C HIS A 258 -10.64 21.66 4.87
N ALA A 259 -11.90 21.92 5.25
CA ALA A 259 -12.90 20.88 5.49
C ALA A 259 -13.20 20.09 4.21
N ARG A 260 -13.36 20.78 3.07
CA ARG A 260 -13.53 20.13 1.76
C ARG A 260 -12.33 19.27 1.39
N LEU A 261 -11.12 19.79 1.57
CA LEU A 261 -9.88 19.03 1.33
C LEU A 261 -9.85 17.76 2.18
N ARG A 262 -10.05 17.87 3.49
CA ARG A 262 -10.08 16.72 4.41
C ARG A 262 -11.10 15.67 3.97
N SER A 263 -12.33 16.10 3.67
CA SER A 263 -13.41 15.20 3.23
C SER A 263 -13.03 14.39 1.99
N VAL A 264 -12.36 14.99 0.99
CA VAL A 264 -11.93 14.30 -0.22
C VAL A 264 -10.88 13.24 0.10
N PHE A 265 -9.87 13.58 0.91
CA PHE A 265 -8.80 12.65 1.27
C PHE A 265 -9.29 11.54 2.20
N GLU A 266 -10.13 11.84 3.18
CA GLU A 266 -10.75 10.85 4.08
C GLU A 266 -11.62 9.85 3.32
N ALA A 267 -12.44 10.33 2.38
CA ALA A 267 -13.24 9.46 1.51
C ALA A 267 -12.39 8.49 0.66
N GLY A 268 -11.15 8.89 0.31
CA GLY A 268 -10.19 8.06 -0.39
C GLY A 268 -9.29 7.21 0.52
N GLY A 269 -9.57 7.13 1.83
CA GLY A 269 -8.76 6.37 2.78
C GLY A 269 -7.39 7.00 3.08
N ALA A 270 -7.26 8.31 2.90
CA ALA A 270 -6.04 9.10 3.03
C ALA A 270 -6.17 10.24 4.09
N PRO A 271 -6.62 9.98 5.33
CA PRO A 271 -6.79 11.04 6.33
C PRO A 271 -5.44 11.67 6.69
N PHE A 272 -5.41 12.99 6.82
CA PHE A 272 -4.28 13.70 7.41
C PHE A 272 -4.29 13.55 8.94
N ASP A 273 -3.12 13.32 9.57
CA ASP A 273 -2.99 13.30 11.03
C ASP A 273 -3.11 14.70 11.62
N GLY A 274 -2.74 15.75 10.87
CA GLY A 274 -2.87 17.15 11.25
C GLY A 274 -2.88 18.07 10.04
N LEU A 275 -3.38 19.30 10.24
CA LEU A 275 -3.35 20.37 9.25
C LEU A 275 -3.06 21.68 9.96
N TYR A 276 -1.92 22.28 9.62
CA TYR A 276 -1.41 23.52 10.20
C TYR A 276 -1.21 24.56 9.10
N TYR A 277 -1.54 25.80 9.36
CA TYR A 277 -1.44 26.87 8.37
C TYR A 277 -0.99 28.20 8.98
N CYS A 278 -0.35 29.01 8.15
CA CYS A 278 0.00 30.39 8.46
C CYS A 278 -0.95 31.34 7.70
N PRO A 279 -1.85 32.08 8.39
CA PRO A 279 -2.79 32.98 7.72
C PRO A 279 -2.23 34.39 7.49
N HIS A 280 -1.04 34.70 8.01
CA HIS A 280 -0.49 36.06 8.08
C HIS A 280 -0.07 36.60 6.70
N HIS A 281 -0.06 37.93 6.58
CA HIS A 281 0.53 38.63 5.45
C HIS A 281 2.04 38.30 5.37
N PRO A 282 2.64 38.20 4.16
CA PRO A 282 4.08 37.97 4.05
C PRO A 282 4.98 38.92 4.79
N ASP A 283 4.54 40.18 4.90
CA ASP A 283 5.31 41.28 5.49
C ASP A 283 5.13 41.37 7.03
N ASP A 284 4.26 40.55 7.64
CA ASP A 284 4.05 40.53 9.09
C ASP A 284 5.25 39.97 9.87
N GLY A 285 6.24 39.39 9.21
CA GLY A 285 7.44 38.83 9.86
C GLY A 285 7.15 37.68 10.85
N CYS A 286 6.00 37.00 10.70
CA CYS A 286 5.57 35.98 11.65
C CYS A 286 6.49 34.72 11.58
N ALA A 287 6.72 34.10 12.73
CA ALA A 287 7.55 32.89 12.85
C ALA A 287 6.89 31.62 12.30
N CYS A 288 5.57 31.62 12.06
CA CYS A 288 4.85 30.44 11.58
C CYS A 288 4.92 30.25 10.05
N ARG A 289 5.19 31.34 9.28
CA ARG A 289 5.25 31.26 7.83
C ARG A 289 6.49 30.48 7.35
N LYS A 290 6.29 29.42 6.54
CA LYS A 290 7.40 28.69 5.93
C LYS A 290 8.38 29.65 5.22
N PRO A 291 9.70 29.51 5.45
CA PRO A 291 10.41 28.43 6.12
C PRO A 291 10.54 28.55 7.66
N GLY A 292 9.70 29.34 8.36
CA GLY A 292 9.59 29.32 9.81
C GLY A 292 9.06 27.97 10.33
N THR A 293 9.48 27.56 11.51
CA THR A 293 9.31 26.21 12.05
C THR A 293 8.10 26.04 12.97
N VAL A 294 7.45 27.13 13.39
CA VAL A 294 6.38 27.09 14.41
C VAL A 294 5.21 26.16 14.05
N MET A 295 4.85 26.02 12.77
CA MET A 295 3.82 25.05 12.38
C MET A 295 4.26 23.60 12.63
N ILE A 296 5.54 23.31 12.40
CA ILE A 296 6.11 21.99 12.68
C ILE A 296 6.20 21.74 14.18
N GLU A 297 6.69 22.73 14.95
CA GLU A 297 6.79 22.64 16.41
C GLU A 297 5.42 22.35 17.07
N ARG A 298 4.37 23.02 16.60
CA ARG A 298 2.99 22.73 17.03
C ARG A 298 2.56 21.32 16.65
N ALA A 299 2.82 20.89 15.41
CA ALA A 299 2.49 19.55 14.97
C ALA A 299 3.22 18.48 15.81
N VAL A 300 4.49 18.69 16.13
CA VAL A 300 5.28 17.81 17.00
C VAL A 300 4.66 17.74 18.40
N ALA A 301 4.31 18.88 18.99
CA ALA A 301 3.72 18.93 20.33
C ALA A 301 2.33 18.27 20.38
N ASP A 302 1.47 18.52 19.38
CA ASP A 302 0.09 18.03 19.34
C ASP A 302 0.00 16.53 19.04
N LEU A 303 0.91 16.00 18.21
CA LEU A 303 0.82 14.65 17.63
C LEU A 303 1.93 13.70 18.12
N GLY A 304 2.88 14.18 18.92
CA GLY A 304 4.01 13.40 19.42
C GLY A 304 4.92 12.89 18.29
N LEU A 305 5.25 13.76 17.30
CA LEU A 305 5.99 13.36 16.11
C LEU A 305 7.50 13.26 16.39
N ASP A 306 8.14 12.26 15.79
CA ASP A 306 9.58 12.15 15.69
C ASP A 306 10.05 12.75 14.35
N LEU A 307 11.00 13.68 14.42
CA LEU A 307 11.58 14.32 13.24
C LEU A 307 12.82 13.62 12.70
N SER A 308 13.33 12.61 13.38
CA SER A 308 14.54 11.88 12.95
C SER A 308 14.38 11.18 11.58
N ARG A 309 13.13 10.86 11.21
CA ARG A 309 12.75 10.27 9.92
C ARG A 309 11.66 11.11 9.26
N ALA A 310 11.90 12.42 9.13
CA ALA A 310 10.93 13.33 8.57
C ALA A 310 11.25 13.72 7.12
N TYR A 311 10.19 13.96 6.36
CA TYR A 311 10.22 14.47 4.98
C TYR A 311 9.33 15.69 4.86
N VAL A 312 9.78 16.67 4.07
CA VAL A 312 8.94 17.82 3.67
C VAL A 312 8.79 17.78 2.16
N VAL A 313 7.56 17.77 1.68
CA VAL A 313 7.21 17.71 0.27
C VAL A 313 6.46 19.00 -0.11
N GLY A 314 6.99 19.75 -1.04
CA GLY A 314 6.39 21.00 -1.49
C GLY A 314 6.95 21.47 -2.83
N ASP A 315 6.29 22.43 -3.45
CA ASP A 315 6.63 22.94 -4.79
C ASP A 315 7.49 24.21 -4.76
N GLN A 316 7.76 24.75 -3.56
CA GLN A 316 8.45 26.02 -3.38
C GLN A 316 9.81 25.85 -2.71
N ARG A 317 10.74 26.77 -2.99
CA ARG A 317 12.03 26.86 -2.31
C ARG A 317 11.89 26.82 -0.77
N ARG A 318 10.88 27.51 -0.22
CA ARG A 318 10.64 27.59 1.23
C ARG A 318 10.30 26.24 1.88
N ASP A 319 9.85 25.26 1.12
CA ASP A 319 9.58 23.90 1.63
C ASP A 319 10.90 23.12 1.79
N VAL A 320 11.81 23.25 0.84
CA VAL A 320 13.16 22.69 0.94
C VAL A 320 13.96 23.40 2.04
N ASP A 321 13.85 24.73 2.14
CA ASP A 321 14.49 25.49 3.23
C ASP A 321 13.92 25.08 4.62
N LEU A 322 12.60 24.79 4.71
CA LEU A 322 11.98 24.26 5.95
C LEU A 322 12.52 22.88 6.29
N ALA A 323 12.61 21.97 5.31
CA ALA A 323 13.18 20.63 5.51
C ALA A 323 14.57 20.72 6.14
N ARG A 324 15.44 21.54 5.56
CA ARG A 324 16.81 21.77 6.08
C ARG A 324 16.83 22.30 7.52
N ARG A 325 15.93 23.21 7.87
CA ARG A 325 15.86 23.80 9.21
C ARG A 325 15.47 22.81 10.30
N ILE A 326 14.65 21.81 9.95
CA ILE A 326 14.17 20.80 10.91
C ILE A 326 14.97 19.47 10.81
N GLY A 327 16.03 19.43 10.01
CA GLY A 327 16.84 18.21 9.81
C GLY A 327 16.11 17.11 9.01
N ALA A 328 15.06 17.46 8.28
CA ALA A 328 14.30 16.54 7.42
C ALA A 328 14.84 16.50 5.99
N LYS A 329 14.47 15.47 5.22
CA LYS A 329 14.71 15.42 3.78
C LYS A 329 13.67 16.26 3.03
N GLY A 330 14.15 17.06 2.06
CA GLY A 330 13.32 17.95 1.25
C GLY A 330 13.08 17.42 -0.15
N ILE A 331 11.81 17.23 -0.50
CA ILE A 331 11.37 16.80 -1.84
C ILE A 331 10.72 17.99 -2.54
N LEU A 332 11.30 18.42 -3.68
CA LEU A 332 10.74 19.49 -4.49
C LEU A 332 9.79 18.92 -5.56
N MET A 333 8.54 19.38 -5.53
CA MET A 333 7.53 19.02 -6.52
C MET A 333 7.60 19.95 -7.73
N MET A 334 7.57 19.40 -8.94
CA MET A 334 7.55 20.16 -10.20
C MET A 334 6.13 20.49 -10.69
N THR A 335 5.16 20.45 -9.82
CA THR A 335 3.73 20.64 -10.11
C THR A 335 3.23 22.07 -9.88
N GLY A 336 3.97 22.89 -9.15
CA GLY A 336 3.62 24.29 -8.94
C GLY A 336 4.06 25.21 -10.09
N PRO A 337 3.42 26.38 -10.26
CA PRO A 337 3.70 27.29 -11.35
C PRO A 337 5.11 27.90 -11.33
N THR A 338 5.76 27.93 -10.17
CA THR A 338 7.10 28.51 -9.95
C THR A 338 8.15 27.47 -9.53
N SER A 339 7.87 26.17 -9.63
CA SER A 339 8.76 25.10 -9.18
C SER A 339 10.10 25.10 -9.89
N ALA A 340 10.12 25.37 -11.21
CA ALA A 340 11.35 25.48 -11.98
C ALA A 340 12.23 26.64 -11.50
N GLN A 341 11.62 27.79 -11.21
CA GLN A 341 12.32 28.93 -10.61
C GLN A 341 12.83 28.60 -9.21
N ALA A 342 12.03 27.89 -8.41
CA ALA A 342 12.43 27.44 -7.06
C ALA A 342 13.68 26.54 -7.10
N LEU A 343 13.75 25.62 -8.07
CA LEU A 343 14.91 24.75 -8.29
C LEU A 343 16.16 25.55 -8.68
N GLU A 344 16.01 26.51 -9.58
CA GLU A 344 17.11 27.40 -10.01
C GLU A 344 17.65 28.25 -8.84
N GLU A 345 16.74 28.86 -8.05
CA GLU A 345 17.11 29.67 -6.88
C GLU A 345 17.82 28.84 -5.80
N LEU A 346 17.40 27.60 -5.56
CA LEU A 346 18.08 26.67 -4.67
C LEU A 346 19.48 26.37 -5.18
N GLY A 347 19.63 26.07 -6.47
CA GLY A 347 20.93 25.81 -7.12
C GLY A 347 21.90 26.98 -6.98
N LYS A 348 21.46 28.24 -7.20
CA LYS A 348 22.28 29.46 -7.00
C LYS A 348 22.79 29.61 -5.56
N ARG A 349 22.11 29.03 -4.58
CA ARG A 349 22.47 29.05 -3.16
C ARG A 349 23.25 27.81 -2.71
N GLY A 350 23.56 26.90 -3.63
CA GLY A 350 24.22 25.61 -3.30
C GLY A 350 23.33 24.65 -2.50
N VAL A 351 22.01 24.85 -2.52
CA VAL A 351 21.04 23.98 -1.83
C VAL A 351 20.45 23.01 -2.86
N ILE A 352 20.60 21.73 -2.61
CA ILE A 352 20.07 20.66 -3.48
C ILE A 352 18.93 19.96 -2.75
N PRO A 353 17.71 19.86 -3.32
CA PRO A 353 16.67 18.99 -2.77
C PRO A 353 17.15 17.54 -2.72
N ASP A 354 16.71 16.77 -1.73
CA ASP A 354 17.06 15.35 -1.65
C ASP A 354 16.42 14.56 -2.81
N TYR A 355 15.28 15.04 -3.31
CA TYR A 355 14.64 14.53 -4.51
C TYR A 355 13.83 15.61 -5.23
N VAL A 356 13.68 15.45 -6.55
CA VAL A 356 12.82 16.28 -7.40
C VAL A 356 11.79 15.37 -8.06
N ALA A 357 10.50 15.63 -7.86
CA ALA A 357 9.40 14.79 -8.29
C ALA A 357 8.45 15.50 -9.25
N THR A 358 7.95 14.81 -10.27
CA THR A 358 6.98 15.34 -11.24
C THR A 358 5.54 15.26 -10.74
N ASP A 359 5.25 14.36 -9.77
CA ASP A 359 3.96 14.21 -9.11
C ASP A 359 4.12 13.60 -7.72
N LEU A 360 3.06 13.64 -6.92
CA LEU A 360 3.10 13.13 -5.55
C LEU A 360 3.30 11.60 -5.48
N GLY A 361 2.83 10.86 -6.49
CA GLY A 361 3.04 9.41 -6.59
C GLY A 361 4.52 9.05 -6.73
N GLN A 362 5.26 9.82 -7.55
CA GLN A 362 6.70 9.67 -7.72
C GLN A 362 7.46 10.04 -6.43
N ALA A 363 7.09 11.16 -5.79
CA ALA A 363 7.66 11.57 -4.50
C ALA A 363 7.50 10.47 -3.44
N VAL A 364 6.31 9.90 -3.32
CA VAL A 364 6.01 8.81 -2.39
C VAL A 364 6.78 7.53 -2.74
N THR A 365 6.90 7.20 -4.01
CA THR A 365 7.68 6.01 -4.44
C THR A 365 9.16 6.13 -4.07
N TRP A 366 9.76 7.32 -4.28
CA TRP A 366 11.13 7.57 -3.85
C TRP A 366 11.28 7.48 -2.32
N LEU A 367 10.33 8.07 -1.58
CA LEU A 367 10.33 8.06 -0.10
C LEU A 367 10.32 6.63 0.46
N PHE A 368 9.57 5.71 -0.13
CA PHE A 368 9.61 4.29 0.26
C PHE A 368 11.02 3.70 0.10
N GLY A 369 11.65 3.88 -1.06
CA GLY A 369 13.01 3.38 -1.30
C GLY A 369 14.07 4.00 -0.40
N ASP A 370 13.91 5.27 -0.06
CA ASP A 370 14.84 5.99 0.82
C ASP A 370 14.68 5.60 2.30
N ALA A 371 13.44 5.41 2.75
CA ALA A 371 13.14 5.03 4.13
C ALA A 371 13.56 3.59 4.48
N GLU A 372 13.69 2.71 3.49
CA GLU A 372 14.17 1.33 3.64
C GLU A 372 15.71 1.24 3.76
N GLN A 373 16.46 2.32 3.45
CA GLN A 373 17.91 2.31 3.60
C GLN A 373 18.29 2.49 5.07
N PRO A 374 19.19 1.64 5.64
CA PRO A 374 19.63 1.82 7.01
C PRO A 374 20.36 3.17 7.17
N ALA A 375 20.19 3.79 8.34
CA ALA A 375 20.67 5.14 8.69
C ALA A 375 22.23 5.32 8.68
N ASP A 376 23.00 4.31 8.30
CA ASP A 376 24.46 4.25 8.48
C ASP A 376 25.30 4.84 7.33
N ARG A 377 24.77 5.77 6.52
CA ARG A 377 25.58 6.43 5.47
C ARG A 377 25.77 7.94 5.66
N VAL A 378 25.87 8.43 6.90
CA VAL A 378 26.31 9.81 7.19
C VAL A 378 27.47 9.77 8.19
N SER A 379 28.60 9.18 7.79
CA SER A 379 29.89 9.40 8.46
C SER A 379 31.03 9.23 7.45
N GLY A 380 31.06 10.15 6.49
CA GLY A 380 32.18 10.36 5.57
C GLY A 380 32.71 11.77 5.76
N GLN A 381 33.13 12.14 6.98
CA GLN A 381 34.03 13.27 7.16
C GLN A 381 35.41 12.81 6.71
N SER A 382 35.76 13.19 5.49
CA SER A 382 37.17 13.23 5.02
C SER A 382 37.89 14.27 5.85
N SER A 383 38.72 13.80 6.79
CA SER A 383 39.75 14.61 7.45
C SER A 383 40.79 14.98 6.40
N MET A 384 40.68 16.16 5.79
CA MET A 384 41.85 16.79 5.17
C MET A 384 42.74 17.32 6.26
N GLN A 385 43.83 16.60 6.53
CA GLN A 385 45.01 17.13 7.18
C GLN A 385 45.65 18.15 6.24
N PHE A 386 45.70 19.39 6.69
CA PHE A 386 46.63 20.37 6.15
C PHE A 386 47.96 20.18 6.89
N ASP A 387 48.97 19.63 6.23
CA ASP A 387 50.36 19.74 6.61
C ASP A 387 50.89 21.11 6.18
N SER A 388 51.64 21.71 7.06
CA SER A 388 52.36 22.98 7.13
C SER A 388 53.01 23.49 5.84
#